data_d753e62a77a5ca589740fde14c7a3501
#
_entry.id   d753e62a77a5ca589740fde14c7a3501
#
_cell.length_a   1.000
_cell.length_b   1.000
_cell.length_c   1.000
_cell.angle_alpha   90.00
_cell.angle_beta   90.00
_cell.angle_gamma   90.00
#
_symmetry.space_group_name_H-M   'P 1'
#
loop_
_entity.id
_entity.type
_entity.pdbx_description
1 polymer ?
#
loop_
_entity_poly.entity_id
_entity_poly.type
_entity_poly.pdbx_seq_one_letter_code
_entity_poly.pdbx_strand_id
1 'polypeptide(L)'
;FFLLRHRKTMDFMSKLGWMFQTCALKLDEKKQSALPRFSLPIVKKGRVLPFADARSFLNKYPANIKAINKVEEDNKKNKVAIFIGCMSNYTYTNTGDALVKILKKLELDIMIPKKQLCCGAPAYFTGDFDTVDYLAKKNIEYFETWIDEVDAVIIPEATCSAMINQDWAHYFHNQPDWKKRAEK
;
A
#
# COMPACT_ATOMS: atom_id res chain seq x y z
N PHE A 1 9.42 -13.27 -6.42
CA PHE A 1 8.64 -12.27 -5.61
C PHE A 1 8.40 -12.69 -4.15
N PHE A 2 9.28 -13.46 -3.57
CA PHE A 2 9.21 -13.91 -2.16
C PHE A 2 8.91 -12.77 -1.17
N LEU A 3 9.57 -11.61 -1.30
CA LEU A 3 9.38 -10.45 -0.40
C LEU A 3 7.96 -9.91 -0.41
N LEU A 4 7.25 -9.94 -1.54
CA LEU A 4 5.87 -9.44 -1.63
C LEU A 4 4.89 -10.29 -0.82
N ARG A 5 5.16 -11.59 -0.68
CA ARG A 5 4.35 -12.52 0.12
C ARG A 5 4.62 -12.38 1.63
N HIS A 6 5.78 -11.84 2.02
CA HIS A 6 6.26 -11.83 3.41
C HIS A 6 6.46 -10.40 3.92
N ARG A 7 5.39 -9.77 4.34
CA ARG A 7 5.42 -8.38 4.80
C ARG A 7 6.43 -8.09 5.91
N LYS A 8 6.56 -8.97 6.90
CA LYS A 8 7.55 -8.78 7.98
C LYS A 8 8.98 -8.71 7.45
N THR A 9 9.30 -9.55 6.46
CA THR A 9 10.59 -9.54 5.76
C THR A 9 10.76 -8.24 4.97
N MET A 10 9.70 -7.77 4.30
CA MET A 10 9.70 -6.50 3.58
C MET A 10 9.93 -5.31 4.53
N ASP A 11 9.25 -5.26 5.68
CA ASP A 11 9.45 -4.24 6.72
C ASP A 11 10.90 -4.23 7.22
N PHE A 12 11.49 -5.40 7.47
CA PHE A 12 12.88 -5.54 7.89
C PHE A 12 13.85 -5.06 6.80
N MET A 13 13.68 -5.52 5.55
CA MET A 13 14.54 -5.14 4.42
C MET A 13 14.43 -3.64 4.11
N SER A 14 13.24 -3.05 4.21
CA SER A 14 13.05 -1.60 4.04
C SER A 14 13.80 -0.81 5.11
N LYS A 15 13.73 -1.25 6.37
CA LYS A 15 14.46 -0.62 7.47
C LYS A 15 15.99 -0.74 7.29
N LEU A 16 16.45 -1.90 6.86
CA LEU A 16 17.86 -2.12 6.54
C LEU A 16 18.31 -1.22 5.38
N GLY A 17 17.51 -1.16 4.31
CA GLY A 17 17.73 -0.26 3.18
C GLY A 17 17.81 1.20 3.62
N TRP A 18 16.91 1.64 4.48
CA TRP A 18 16.94 3.00 5.06
C TRP A 18 18.22 3.28 5.83
N MET A 19 18.72 2.34 6.63
CA MET A 19 19.96 2.53 7.41
C MET A 19 21.19 2.72 6.53
N PHE A 20 21.26 2.00 5.40
CA PHE A 20 22.44 1.99 4.53
C PHE A 20 22.32 2.87 3.29
N GLN A 21 21.12 3.38 2.96
CA GLN A 21 20.92 4.16 1.72
C GLN A 21 21.80 5.43 1.66
N THR A 22 22.06 6.10 2.78
CA THR A 22 22.88 7.31 2.82
C THR A 22 24.35 7.06 2.45
N CYS A 23 24.84 5.83 2.62
CA CYS A 23 26.18 5.45 2.18
C CYS A 23 26.28 5.42 0.65
N ALA A 24 25.26 4.90 -0.04
CA ALA A 24 25.25 4.69 -1.48
C ALA A 24 24.55 5.82 -2.26
N LEU A 25 23.63 6.54 -1.61
CA LEU A 25 22.74 7.52 -2.25
C LEU A 25 22.89 8.92 -1.65
N LYS A 26 22.75 9.94 -2.49
CA LYS A 26 22.53 11.32 -2.09
C LYS A 26 21.04 11.58 -2.11
N LEU A 27 20.44 11.80 -0.94
CA LEU A 27 18.99 11.96 -0.78
C LEU A 27 18.56 13.39 -1.07
N ASP A 28 17.41 13.56 -1.72
CA ASP A 28 16.66 14.81 -1.86
C ASP A 28 15.27 14.59 -1.25
N GLU A 29 15.11 14.94 0.03
CA GLU A 29 13.88 14.76 0.78
C GLU A 29 12.71 15.55 0.20
N LYS A 30 12.97 16.75 -0.38
CA LYS A 30 11.91 17.59 -0.97
C LYS A 30 11.30 16.93 -2.21
N LYS A 31 12.12 16.27 -3.02
CA LYS A 31 11.69 15.58 -4.23
C LYS A 31 11.39 14.10 -4.00
N GLN A 32 11.57 13.61 -2.78
CA GLN A 32 11.48 12.17 -2.44
C GLN A 32 12.27 11.30 -3.43
N SER A 33 13.46 11.71 -3.76
CA SER A 33 14.32 11.07 -4.74
C SER A 33 15.75 10.96 -4.24
N ALA A 34 16.49 10.04 -4.81
CA ALA A 34 17.88 9.82 -4.49
C ALA A 34 18.70 9.65 -5.76
N LEU A 35 19.95 10.11 -5.71
CA LEU A 35 20.93 9.93 -6.77
C LEU A 35 22.06 9.03 -6.27
N PRO A 36 22.50 8.04 -7.05
CA PRO A 36 23.67 7.23 -6.70
C PRO A 36 24.92 8.11 -6.56
N ARG A 37 25.72 7.90 -5.50
CA ARG A 37 27.00 8.59 -5.29
C ARG A 37 28.07 8.08 -6.25
N PHE A 38 27.98 6.82 -6.65
CA PHE A 38 28.86 6.13 -7.58
C PHE A 38 28.07 5.21 -8.51
N SER A 39 28.66 4.81 -9.63
CA SER A 39 28.02 3.87 -10.54
C SER A 39 28.04 2.47 -9.94
N LEU A 40 26.88 1.85 -9.85
CA LEU A 40 26.69 0.45 -9.48
C LEU A 40 26.48 -0.40 -10.75
N PRO A 41 26.72 -1.71 -10.72
CA PRO A 41 26.57 -2.56 -11.92
C PRO A 41 25.18 -2.42 -12.61
N ILE A 42 24.12 -2.22 -11.82
CA ILE A 42 22.74 -2.14 -12.32
C ILE A 42 22.22 -0.70 -12.38
N VAL A 43 22.80 0.23 -11.59
CA VAL A 43 22.33 1.60 -11.44
C VAL A 43 23.41 2.59 -11.84
N LYS A 44 23.22 3.25 -12.98
CA LYS A 44 24.14 4.28 -13.46
C LYS A 44 24.06 5.53 -12.60
N LYS A 45 25.20 6.22 -12.42
CA LYS A 45 25.28 7.54 -11.81
C LYS A 45 24.36 8.51 -12.59
N GLY A 46 23.49 9.22 -11.88
CA GLY A 46 22.50 10.12 -12.49
C GLY A 46 21.09 9.52 -12.64
N ARG A 47 20.88 8.22 -12.44
CA ARG A 47 19.54 7.64 -12.38
C ARG A 47 18.86 8.04 -11.09
N VAL A 48 17.69 8.68 -11.21
CA VAL A 48 16.84 9.02 -10.06
C VAL A 48 16.17 7.76 -9.51
N LEU A 49 16.31 7.55 -8.22
CA LEU A 49 15.74 6.40 -7.50
C LEU A 49 14.82 6.90 -6.39
N PRO A 50 13.75 6.15 -6.05
CA PRO A 50 13.07 6.35 -4.77
C PRO A 50 13.98 5.89 -3.63
N PHE A 51 13.77 6.43 -2.42
CA PHE A 51 14.47 5.96 -1.23
C PHE A 51 13.49 5.46 -0.17
N ALA A 52 13.98 4.60 0.74
CA ALA A 52 13.17 4.06 1.80
C ALA A 52 12.96 5.10 2.92
N ASP A 53 11.75 5.17 3.45
CA ASP A 53 11.45 5.94 4.66
C ASP A 53 11.86 5.19 5.93
N ALA A 54 12.16 5.93 6.99
CA ALA A 54 12.54 5.38 8.30
C ALA A 54 11.46 4.48 8.91
N ARG A 55 10.20 4.80 8.65
CA ARG A 55 9.03 4.04 9.08
C ARG A 55 8.08 3.86 7.93
N SER A 56 7.65 2.62 7.68
CA SER A 56 6.55 2.36 6.75
C SER A 56 5.26 3.05 7.23
N PHE A 57 4.43 3.49 6.29
CA PHE A 57 3.15 4.15 6.59
C PHE A 57 2.30 3.33 7.56
N LEU A 58 2.18 2.02 7.34
CA LEU A 58 1.40 1.14 8.20
C LEU A 58 1.94 1.05 9.64
N ASN A 59 3.22 1.36 9.86
CA ASN A 59 3.83 1.41 11.19
C ASN A 59 3.81 2.82 11.82
N LYS A 60 3.52 3.87 11.03
CA LYS A 60 3.37 5.25 11.53
C LYS A 60 2.04 5.47 12.25
N TYR A 61 0.96 4.88 11.77
CA TYR A 61 -0.40 5.16 12.23
C TYR A 61 -1.02 4.00 13.00
N PRO A 62 -1.97 4.24 13.92
CA PRO A 62 -2.79 3.19 14.53
C PRO A 62 -3.75 2.57 13.48
N ALA A 63 -4.38 1.45 13.83
CA ALA A 63 -5.34 0.78 12.95
C ALA A 63 -6.62 1.59 12.72
N ASN A 64 -7.02 2.39 13.71
CA ASN A 64 -8.20 3.26 13.63
C ASN A 64 -7.83 4.65 14.12
N ILE A 65 -8.30 5.66 13.41
CA ILE A 65 -8.18 7.07 13.75
C ILE A 65 -9.60 7.63 13.73
N LYS A 66 -10.07 8.14 14.88
CA LYS A 66 -11.40 8.72 15.00
C LYS A 66 -11.38 10.20 14.59
N ALA A 67 -12.48 10.68 14.04
CA ALA A 67 -12.75 12.10 13.83
C ALA A 67 -12.82 12.82 15.18
N ILE A 68 -12.37 14.10 15.19
CA ILE A 68 -12.28 14.89 16.45
C ILE A 68 -13.65 15.48 16.80
N ASN A 69 -14.43 15.90 15.79
CA ASN A 69 -15.72 16.61 15.97
C ASN A 69 -16.87 15.83 15.33
N LYS A 70 -17.04 14.57 15.71
CA LYS A 70 -18.13 13.76 15.14
C LYS A 70 -19.48 14.35 15.56
N VAL A 71 -20.18 15.00 14.63
CA VAL A 71 -21.62 15.25 14.77
C VAL A 71 -22.27 13.87 14.59
N GLU A 72 -22.88 13.34 15.62
CA GLU A 72 -23.69 12.12 15.55
C GLU A 72 -24.96 12.41 14.72
N GLU A 73 -24.82 12.40 13.40
CA GLU A 73 -25.96 12.29 12.50
C GLU A 73 -26.29 10.82 12.30
N ASP A 74 -27.56 10.50 12.54
CA ASP A 74 -28.17 9.18 12.51
C ASP A 74 -27.66 8.28 11.37
N ASN A 75 -27.16 7.08 11.74
CA ASN A 75 -26.90 5.91 10.88
C ASN A 75 -25.91 6.04 9.72
N LYS A 76 -25.13 7.10 9.59
CA LYS A 76 -24.04 7.20 8.60
C LYS A 76 -22.75 6.68 9.21
N LYS A 77 -22.12 5.69 8.58
CA LYS A 77 -20.86 5.12 9.07
C LYS A 77 -19.73 6.18 9.11
N ASN A 78 -19.67 7.10 8.16
CA ASN A 78 -18.64 8.14 8.01
C ASN A 78 -17.21 7.62 8.24
N LYS A 79 -16.97 6.37 7.81
CA LYS A 79 -15.72 5.65 8.04
C LYS A 79 -15.16 5.17 6.71
N VAL A 80 -13.90 5.45 6.46
CA VAL A 80 -13.20 5.01 5.24
C VAL A 80 -11.98 4.18 5.59
N ALA A 81 -11.64 3.19 4.74
CA ALA A 81 -10.42 2.44 4.87
C ALA A 81 -9.34 2.92 3.89
N ILE A 82 -8.07 2.81 4.25
CA ILE A 82 -6.94 3.11 3.37
C ILE A 82 -6.21 1.82 3.01
N PHE A 83 -6.23 1.46 1.73
CA PHE A 83 -5.31 0.49 1.17
C PHE A 83 -4.11 1.23 0.57
N ILE A 84 -2.97 1.22 1.27
CA ILE A 84 -1.87 2.14 0.98
C ILE A 84 -1.00 1.72 -0.22
N GLY A 85 -0.94 0.41 -0.55
CA GLY A 85 0.00 -0.10 -1.55
C GLY A 85 1.45 -0.15 -1.05
N CYS A 86 2.31 -0.85 -1.78
CA CYS A 86 3.69 -1.06 -1.32
C CYS A 86 4.59 0.17 -1.51
N MET A 87 4.43 0.93 -2.59
CA MET A 87 5.26 2.12 -2.85
C MET A 87 4.99 3.22 -1.82
N SER A 88 3.72 3.57 -1.58
CA SER A 88 3.36 4.57 -0.58
C SER A 88 3.51 4.07 0.85
N ASN A 89 3.65 2.75 1.06
CA ASN A 89 3.97 2.22 2.38
C ASN A 89 5.45 2.40 2.75
N TYR A 90 6.39 2.28 1.79
CA TYR A 90 7.82 2.20 2.08
C TYR A 90 8.66 3.36 1.54
N THR A 91 8.25 4.01 0.46
CA THR A 91 9.05 5.04 -0.22
C THR A 91 8.35 6.39 -0.32
N TYR A 92 7.08 6.42 -0.69
CA TYR A 92 6.31 7.66 -0.83
C TYR A 92 5.32 7.81 0.33
N THR A 93 5.78 7.63 1.58
CA THR A 93 4.90 7.63 2.76
C THR A 93 4.20 8.96 2.99
N ASN A 94 4.74 10.07 2.46
CA ASN A 94 4.11 11.39 2.46
C ASN A 94 2.76 11.41 1.72
N THR A 95 2.57 10.57 0.68
CA THR A 95 1.28 10.43 0.00
C THR A 95 0.21 9.93 0.96
N GLY A 96 0.53 8.89 1.74
CA GLY A 96 -0.35 8.41 2.80
C GLY A 96 -0.54 9.43 3.93
N ASP A 97 0.54 10.12 4.33
CA ASP A 97 0.49 11.16 5.36
C ASP A 97 -0.43 12.33 4.92
N ALA A 98 -0.37 12.74 3.64
CA ALA A 98 -1.26 13.76 3.07
C ALA A 98 -2.71 13.28 3.03
N LEU A 99 -2.94 12.03 2.61
CA LEU A 99 -4.29 11.44 2.59
C LEU A 99 -4.91 11.43 3.99
N VAL A 100 -4.18 10.98 5.01
CA VAL A 100 -4.66 11.00 6.41
C VAL A 100 -5.01 12.42 6.86
N LYS A 101 -4.19 13.43 6.49
CA LYS A 101 -4.47 14.84 6.81
C LYS A 101 -5.77 15.35 6.14
N ILE A 102 -5.99 14.99 4.87
CA ILE A 102 -7.21 15.35 4.14
C ILE A 102 -8.42 14.72 4.80
N LEU A 103 -8.39 13.41 5.05
CA LEU A 103 -9.51 12.69 5.66
C LEU A 103 -9.85 13.18 7.06
N LYS A 104 -8.84 13.54 7.86
CA LYS A 104 -9.06 14.19 9.16
C LYS A 104 -9.74 15.55 9.03
N LYS A 105 -9.40 16.37 8.01
CA LYS A 105 -10.07 17.64 7.75
C LYS A 105 -11.52 17.45 7.29
N LEU A 106 -11.83 16.33 6.66
CA LEU A 106 -13.19 15.96 6.27
C LEU A 106 -13.98 15.30 7.41
N GLU A 107 -13.37 15.23 8.62
CA GLU A 107 -13.98 14.66 9.81
C GLU A 107 -14.46 13.22 9.64
N LEU A 108 -13.72 12.42 8.84
CA LEU A 108 -13.99 11.01 8.62
C LEU A 108 -13.24 10.12 9.62
N ASP A 109 -13.90 9.09 10.09
CA ASP A 109 -13.24 7.99 10.77
C ASP A 109 -12.37 7.22 9.77
N ILE A 110 -11.12 6.93 10.11
CA ILE A 110 -10.17 6.29 9.21
C ILE A 110 -9.77 4.93 9.76
N MET A 111 -9.98 3.90 8.96
CA MET A 111 -9.42 2.57 9.20
C MET A 111 -8.15 2.39 8.35
N ILE A 112 -7.10 1.87 8.97
CA ILE A 112 -5.86 1.48 8.29
C ILE A 112 -5.66 -0.02 8.50
N PRO A 113 -6.16 -0.87 7.58
CA PRO A 113 -6.08 -2.33 7.72
C PRO A 113 -4.62 -2.79 7.80
N LYS A 114 -4.22 -3.35 8.94
CA LYS A 114 -2.80 -3.64 9.25
C LYS A 114 -2.25 -4.87 8.56
N LYS A 115 -3.10 -5.81 8.16
CA LYS A 115 -2.69 -7.07 7.54
C LYS A 115 -2.75 -7.03 6.01
N GLN A 116 -3.04 -5.84 5.40
CA GLN A 116 -3.02 -5.70 3.94
C GLN A 116 -1.65 -6.10 3.38
N LEU A 117 -1.66 -6.86 2.29
CA LEU A 117 -0.46 -7.27 1.55
C LEU A 117 -0.31 -6.43 0.27
N CYS A 118 0.73 -6.68 -0.51
CA CYS A 118 0.84 -6.10 -1.85
C CYS A 118 -0.39 -6.47 -2.70
N CYS A 119 -0.83 -5.56 -3.59
CA CYS A 119 -1.93 -5.85 -4.52
C CYS A 119 -1.60 -6.94 -5.55
N GLY A 120 -0.31 -7.25 -5.74
CA GLY A 120 0.15 -8.27 -6.67
C GLY A 120 0.51 -7.74 -8.06
N ALA A 121 0.29 -6.47 -8.37
CA ALA A 121 0.55 -5.92 -9.70
C ALA A 121 1.98 -6.19 -10.24
N PRO A 122 3.08 -6.04 -9.47
CA PRO A 122 4.41 -6.37 -9.97
C PRO A 122 4.54 -7.83 -10.40
N ALA A 123 3.92 -8.76 -9.68
CA ALA A 123 3.90 -10.17 -10.02
C ALA A 123 3.03 -10.45 -11.26
N TYR A 124 1.87 -9.80 -11.35
CA TYR A 124 0.95 -9.91 -12.47
C TYR A 124 1.60 -9.51 -13.79
N PHE A 125 2.22 -8.33 -13.85
CA PHE A 125 2.87 -7.82 -15.06
C PHE A 125 4.15 -8.56 -15.45
N THR A 126 4.70 -9.39 -14.58
CA THR A 126 5.88 -10.21 -14.87
C THR A 126 5.55 -11.69 -15.03
N GLY A 127 4.27 -12.09 -14.91
CA GLY A 127 3.81 -13.46 -15.12
C GLY A 127 4.03 -14.42 -13.94
N ASP A 128 4.36 -13.92 -12.74
CA ASP A 128 4.42 -14.76 -11.53
C ASP A 128 3.01 -14.93 -10.94
N PHE A 129 2.19 -15.72 -11.63
CA PHE A 129 0.79 -15.92 -11.29
C PHE A 129 0.57 -16.66 -9.96
N ASP A 130 1.51 -17.49 -9.51
CA ASP A 130 1.46 -18.11 -8.18
C ASP A 130 1.51 -17.06 -7.07
N THR A 131 2.32 -16.02 -7.27
CA THR A 131 2.37 -14.89 -6.33
C THR A 131 1.11 -14.03 -6.40
N VAL A 132 0.55 -13.82 -7.59
CA VAL A 132 -0.72 -13.11 -7.76
C VAL A 132 -1.85 -13.83 -7.03
N ASP A 133 -1.99 -15.13 -7.27
CA ASP A 133 -3.03 -15.97 -6.64
C ASP A 133 -2.96 -15.87 -5.11
N TYR A 134 -1.76 -16.06 -4.56
CA TYR A 134 -1.55 -15.97 -3.11
C TYR A 134 -1.94 -14.59 -2.55
N LEU A 135 -1.45 -13.50 -3.17
CA LEU A 135 -1.64 -12.14 -2.67
C LEU A 135 -3.10 -11.68 -2.80
N ALA A 136 -3.73 -11.95 -3.95
CA ALA A 136 -5.12 -11.58 -4.19
C ALA A 136 -6.05 -12.31 -3.22
N LYS A 137 -5.92 -13.64 -3.10
CA LYS A 137 -6.73 -14.44 -2.17
C LYS A 137 -6.57 -13.99 -0.73
N LYS A 138 -5.34 -13.73 -0.27
CA LYS A 138 -5.08 -13.27 1.10
C LYS A 138 -5.64 -11.88 1.37
N ASN A 139 -5.59 -10.96 0.40
CA ASN A 139 -6.20 -9.65 0.55
C ASN A 139 -7.73 -9.73 0.53
N ILE A 140 -8.33 -10.52 -0.38
CA ILE A 140 -9.79 -10.72 -0.45
C ILE A 140 -10.30 -11.30 0.87
N GLU A 141 -9.69 -12.41 1.36
CA GLU A 141 -10.03 -13.01 2.67
C GLU A 141 -9.96 -11.97 3.80
N TYR A 142 -8.95 -11.11 3.76
CA TYR A 142 -8.79 -10.09 4.79
C TYR A 142 -9.78 -8.93 4.61
N PHE A 143 -10.09 -8.51 3.38
CA PHE A 143 -11.08 -7.47 3.12
C PHE A 143 -12.47 -7.87 3.63
N GLU A 144 -12.88 -9.12 3.41
CA GLU A 144 -14.16 -9.65 3.88
C GLU A 144 -14.34 -9.57 5.39
N THR A 145 -13.25 -9.48 6.17
CA THR A 145 -13.36 -9.36 7.63
C THR A 145 -13.77 -7.97 8.12
N TRP A 146 -13.72 -6.95 7.25
CA TRP A 146 -13.96 -5.57 7.67
C TRP A 146 -14.62 -4.66 6.62
N ILE A 147 -14.76 -5.11 5.36
CA ILE A 147 -15.25 -4.25 4.26
C ILE A 147 -16.65 -3.68 4.56
N ASP A 148 -17.50 -4.43 5.25
CA ASP A 148 -18.83 -4.01 5.62
C ASP A 148 -18.85 -2.98 6.77
N GLU A 149 -17.70 -2.67 7.40
CA GLU A 149 -17.57 -1.65 8.45
C GLU A 149 -17.27 -0.24 7.91
N VAL A 150 -17.00 -0.08 6.62
CA VAL A 150 -16.59 1.17 6.00
C VAL A 150 -17.49 1.54 4.82
N ASP A 151 -17.55 2.84 4.51
CA ASP A 151 -18.33 3.35 3.37
C ASP A 151 -17.56 3.25 2.06
N ALA A 152 -16.21 3.32 2.15
CA ALA A 152 -15.35 3.26 0.98
C ALA A 152 -13.94 2.79 1.35
N VAL A 153 -13.23 2.24 0.37
CA VAL A 153 -11.80 1.97 0.43
C VAL A 153 -11.07 2.94 -0.49
N ILE A 154 -10.14 3.70 0.06
CA ILE A 154 -9.35 4.68 -0.68
C ILE A 154 -7.99 4.08 -0.98
N ILE A 155 -7.63 4.07 -2.26
CA ILE A 155 -6.39 3.50 -2.78
C ILE A 155 -5.62 4.62 -3.49
N PRO A 156 -4.59 5.23 -2.88
CA PRO A 156 -3.87 6.35 -3.48
C PRO A 156 -2.97 5.94 -4.66
N GLU A 157 -2.66 4.66 -4.79
CA GLU A 157 -1.82 4.11 -5.85
C GLU A 157 -2.69 3.66 -7.03
N ALA A 158 -2.59 4.33 -8.18
CA ALA A 158 -3.38 4.02 -9.37
C ALA A 158 -3.23 2.56 -9.84
N THR A 159 -2.00 2.03 -9.82
CA THR A 159 -1.73 0.63 -10.19
C THR A 159 -2.39 -0.35 -9.21
N CYS A 160 -2.39 -0.06 -7.92
CA CYS A 160 -3.08 -0.90 -6.93
C CYS A 160 -4.60 -0.80 -7.10
N SER A 161 -5.11 0.39 -7.42
CA SER A 161 -6.54 0.60 -7.67
C SER A 161 -7.01 -0.22 -8.89
N ALA A 162 -6.29 -0.15 -10.01
CA ALA A 162 -6.59 -0.95 -11.19
C ALA A 162 -6.54 -2.46 -10.89
N MET A 163 -5.47 -2.90 -10.22
CA MET A 163 -5.29 -4.31 -9.87
C MET A 163 -6.44 -4.86 -9.01
N ILE A 164 -6.89 -4.10 -8.01
CA ILE A 164 -7.93 -4.53 -7.08
C ILE A 164 -9.31 -4.46 -7.75
N ASN A 165 -9.61 -3.37 -8.45
CA ASN A 165 -10.95 -3.13 -9.00
C ASN A 165 -11.23 -3.85 -10.33
N GLN A 166 -10.19 -4.26 -11.07
CA GLN A 166 -10.34 -4.80 -12.43
C GLN A 166 -9.56 -6.10 -12.61
N ASP A 167 -8.25 -6.09 -12.33
CA ASP A 167 -7.37 -7.19 -12.72
C ASP A 167 -7.59 -8.45 -11.88
N TRP A 168 -7.95 -8.34 -10.59
CA TRP A 168 -8.27 -9.52 -9.78
C TRP A 168 -9.49 -10.27 -10.31
N ALA A 169 -10.58 -9.58 -10.65
CA ALA A 169 -11.77 -10.21 -11.22
C ALA A 169 -11.47 -10.85 -12.58
N HIS A 170 -10.64 -10.18 -13.41
CA HIS A 170 -10.19 -10.74 -14.67
C HIS A 170 -9.27 -11.95 -14.47
N TYR A 171 -8.32 -11.87 -13.54
CA TYR A 171 -7.43 -12.98 -13.21
C TYR A 171 -8.20 -14.23 -12.78
N PHE A 172 -9.23 -14.07 -11.97
CA PHE A 172 -10.07 -15.17 -11.49
C PHE A 172 -11.17 -15.60 -12.46
N HIS A 173 -11.12 -15.25 -13.77
CA HIS A 173 -12.17 -15.59 -14.74
C HIS A 173 -12.51 -17.08 -14.79
N ASN A 174 -11.56 -17.98 -14.57
CA ASN A 174 -11.73 -19.44 -14.51
C ASN A 174 -12.00 -19.99 -13.09
N GLN A 175 -12.15 -19.12 -12.08
CA GLN A 175 -12.40 -19.46 -10.69
C GLN A 175 -13.66 -18.68 -10.19
N PRO A 176 -14.88 -19.15 -10.50
CA PRO A 176 -16.11 -18.37 -10.30
C PRO A 176 -16.31 -17.83 -8.88
N ASP A 177 -15.98 -18.64 -7.87
CA ASP A 177 -16.12 -18.26 -6.45
C ASP A 177 -15.17 -17.10 -6.10
N TRP A 178 -13.91 -17.17 -6.52
CA TRP A 178 -12.94 -16.10 -6.29
C TRP A 178 -13.25 -14.85 -7.10
N LYS A 179 -13.73 -15.01 -8.34
CA LYS A 179 -14.18 -13.89 -9.17
C LYS A 179 -15.29 -13.11 -8.48
N LYS A 180 -16.35 -13.80 -8.03
CA LYS A 180 -17.48 -13.19 -7.31
C LYS A 180 -17.03 -12.45 -6.03
N ARG A 181 -16.06 -12.99 -5.30
CA ARG A 181 -15.49 -12.38 -4.10
C ARG A 181 -14.63 -11.14 -4.44
N ALA A 182 -13.90 -11.16 -5.56
CA ALA A 182 -13.11 -10.04 -6.03
C ALA A 182 -13.97 -8.89 -6.59
N GLU A 183 -15.19 -9.17 -7.05
CA GLU A 183 -16.17 -8.19 -7.57
C GLU A 183 -17.01 -7.53 -6.45
N LYS A 184 -16.93 -8.02 -5.23
CA LYS A 184 -17.63 -7.46 -4.05
C LYS A 184 -16.91 -6.21 -3.52
#